data_bcb412590e6d9be9ab183940d873cf9a
#
_entry.id   bcb412590e6d9be9ab183940d873cf9a
#
_cell.length_a   1.000
_cell.length_b   1.000
_cell.length_c   1.000
_cell.angle_alpha   90.00
_cell.angle_beta   90.00
_cell.angle_gamma   90.00
#
_symmetry.space_group_name_H-M   'P 1'
#
loop_
_entity.id
_entity.type
_entity.pdbx_description
1 polymer ?
#
loop_
_entity_poly.entity_id
_entity_poly.type
_entity_poly.pdbx_seq_one_letter_code
_entity_poly.pdbx_strand_id
1 'polypeptide(L)'
;IPDGVGLVIDLGPVQPDIPDQVLLPLLGRATMLTGNDLEMSRLEERLGGMRAIRQTCPQALIVHRTGVHGCVLHPVGEAAIEVPGFVREVVDTTGAGDTHTGVLVAGLLDGLDVVEAARRANAAAAHAVACSGPAQAPLREEIDEFLRVCDERL
;
A
#
# COMPACT_ATOMS: atom_id res chain seq x y z
N ILE A 1 -14.90 7.75 -14.11
CA ILE A 1 -13.89 6.72 -14.46
C ILE A 1 -14.60 5.75 -15.39
N PRO A 2 -14.04 5.44 -16.59
CA PRO A 2 -14.62 4.47 -17.53
C PRO A 2 -14.77 3.07 -16.90
N ASP A 3 -15.71 2.27 -17.41
CA ASP A 3 -15.87 0.89 -16.99
C ASP A 3 -14.61 0.07 -17.34
N GLY A 4 -14.22 -0.84 -16.45
CA GLY A 4 -13.04 -1.69 -16.62
C GLY A 4 -11.70 -1.03 -16.26
N VAL A 5 -11.71 0.24 -15.81
CA VAL A 5 -10.50 0.92 -15.29
C VAL A 5 -10.46 0.77 -13.77
N GLY A 6 -9.36 0.22 -13.24
CA GLY A 6 -9.11 0.15 -11.80
C GLY A 6 -8.88 1.54 -11.19
N LEU A 7 -9.38 1.74 -9.97
CA LEU A 7 -9.14 2.96 -9.19
C LEU A 7 -8.33 2.61 -7.95
N VAL A 8 -7.11 3.10 -7.90
CA VAL A 8 -6.24 3.02 -6.72
C VAL A 8 -6.34 4.34 -5.96
N ILE A 9 -6.66 4.26 -4.68
CA ILE A 9 -6.73 5.42 -3.79
C ILE A 9 -5.64 5.26 -2.72
N ASP A 10 -4.65 6.14 -2.73
CA ASP A 10 -3.75 6.35 -1.61
C ASP A 10 -4.30 7.51 -0.77
N LEU A 11 -4.50 7.27 0.53
CA LEU A 11 -5.22 8.22 1.40
C LEU A 11 -4.49 9.55 1.53
N GLY A 12 -3.18 9.49 1.73
CA GLY A 12 -2.36 10.69 1.92
C GLY A 12 -2.75 11.55 3.12
N PRO A 13 -1.94 12.56 3.44
CA PRO A 13 -2.12 13.40 4.63
C PRO A 13 -3.34 14.33 4.56
N VAL A 14 -3.83 14.65 3.35
CA VAL A 14 -4.94 15.58 3.12
C VAL A 14 -6.33 14.93 3.15
N GLN A 15 -6.38 13.60 3.30
CA GLN A 15 -7.65 12.86 3.33
C GLN A 15 -8.68 13.40 4.34
N PRO A 16 -8.29 13.89 5.54
CA PRO A 16 -9.27 14.45 6.50
C PRO A 16 -10.00 15.68 5.97
N ASP A 17 -9.40 16.45 5.08
CA ASP A 17 -9.95 17.70 4.56
C ASP A 17 -10.87 17.47 3.34
N ILE A 18 -10.91 16.25 2.79
CA ILE A 18 -11.79 15.91 1.67
C ILE A 18 -13.22 15.74 2.17
N PRO A 19 -14.22 16.50 1.67
CA PRO A 19 -15.62 16.36 2.09
C PRO A 19 -16.18 14.96 1.79
N ASP A 20 -17.07 14.45 2.65
CA ASP A 20 -17.69 13.11 2.48
C ASP A 20 -18.38 12.94 1.12
N GLN A 21 -19.05 14.00 0.65
CA GLN A 21 -19.71 13.99 -0.65
C GLN A 21 -18.75 13.73 -1.84
N VAL A 22 -17.44 13.93 -1.63
CA VAL A 22 -16.38 13.63 -2.63
C VAL A 22 -15.72 12.29 -2.31
N LEU A 23 -15.33 12.09 -1.05
CA LEU A 23 -14.56 10.91 -0.64
C LEU A 23 -15.36 9.62 -0.75
N LEU A 24 -16.59 9.58 -0.22
CA LEU A 24 -17.36 8.33 -0.16
C LEU A 24 -17.69 7.73 -1.54
N PRO A 25 -18.09 8.52 -2.57
CA PRO A 25 -18.27 7.98 -3.91
C PRO A 25 -16.97 7.44 -4.54
N LEU A 26 -15.82 8.04 -4.23
CA LEU A 26 -14.51 7.53 -4.70
C LEU A 26 -14.18 6.20 -4.03
N LEU A 27 -14.32 6.13 -2.71
CA LEU A 27 -14.10 4.89 -1.94
C LEU A 27 -15.00 3.76 -2.43
N GLY A 28 -16.28 4.03 -2.72
CA GLY A 28 -17.21 3.05 -3.24
C GLY A 28 -16.84 2.46 -4.61
N ARG A 29 -15.96 3.12 -5.36
CA ARG A 29 -15.45 2.70 -6.68
C ARG A 29 -14.01 2.18 -6.65
N ALA A 30 -13.35 2.26 -5.49
CA ALA A 30 -11.98 1.82 -5.36
C ALA A 30 -11.83 0.32 -5.64
N THR A 31 -10.83 -0.03 -6.43
CA THR A 31 -10.34 -1.41 -6.59
C THR A 31 -9.19 -1.70 -5.63
N MET A 32 -8.49 -0.65 -5.20
CA MET A 32 -7.50 -0.70 -4.15
C MET A 32 -7.59 0.57 -3.30
N LEU A 33 -7.51 0.40 -1.98
CA LEU A 33 -7.36 1.47 -1.00
C LEU A 33 -6.08 1.22 -0.22
N THR A 34 -5.19 2.20 -0.13
CA THR A 34 -3.95 2.08 0.63
C THR A 34 -3.74 3.30 1.52
N GLY A 35 -3.10 3.09 2.66
CA GLY A 35 -2.76 4.11 3.62
C GLY A 35 -1.79 3.58 4.68
N ASN A 36 -1.07 4.49 5.33
CA ASN A 36 -0.24 4.17 6.49
C ASN A 36 -1.07 4.11 7.78
N ASP A 37 -0.45 3.77 8.93
CA ASP A 37 -1.13 3.66 10.23
C ASP A 37 -1.96 4.90 10.57
N LEU A 38 -1.38 6.10 10.38
CA LEU A 38 -2.06 7.35 10.72
C LEU A 38 -3.25 7.63 9.79
N GLU A 39 -3.08 7.40 8.50
CA GLU A 39 -4.09 7.60 7.47
C GLU A 39 -5.25 6.62 7.65
N MET A 40 -4.94 5.34 7.91
CA MET A 40 -5.95 4.31 8.18
C MET A 40 -6.70 4.59 9.47
N SER A 41 -6.00 4.94 10.57
CA SER A 41 -6.65 5.30 11.84
C SER A 41 -7.62 6.47 11.69
N ARG A 42 -7.24 7.51 10.95
CA ARG A 42 -8.12 8.67 10.68
C ARG A 42 -9.36 8.27 9.87
N LEU A 43 -9.19 7.38 8.89
CA LEU A 43 -10.32 6.88 8.12
C LEU A 43 -11.22 5.99 8.97
N GLU A 44 -10.64 5.15 9.84
CA GLU A 44 -11.40 4.34 10.81
C GLU A 44 -12.19 5.19 11.78
N GLU A 45 -11.59 6.22 12.36
CA GLU A 45 -12.29 7.19 13.24
C GLU A 45 -13.46 7.86 12.50
N ARG A 46 -13.25 8.26 11.25
CA ARG A 46 -14.25 8.93 10.43
C ARG A 46 -15.43 8.04 10.04
N LEU A 47 -15.19 6.78 9.73
CA LEU A 47 -16.21 5.85 9.22
C LEU A 47 -16.77 4.91 10.28
N GLY A 48 -16.10 4.72 11.42
CA GLY A 48 -16.52 3.81 12.49
C GLY A 48 -15.82 2.45 12.46
N GLY A 49 -14.55 2.41 12.02
CA GLY A 49 -13.65 1.26 12.07
C GLY A 49 -13.51 0.49 10.75
N MET A 50 -12.61 -0.49 10.73
CA MET A 50 -12.26 -1.28 9.54
C MET A 50 -13.47 -1.94 8.86
N ARG A 51 -14.46 -2.38 9.66
CA ARG A 51 -15.71 -2.96 9.10
C ARG A 51 -16.48 -1.95 8.25
N ALA A 52 -16.55 -0.69 8.69
CA ALA A 52 -17.23 0.37 7.96
C ALA A 52 -16.44 0.77 6.71
N ILE A 53 -15.10 0.78 6.78
CA ILE A 53 -14.25 0.96 5.61
C ILE A 53 -14.55 -0.14 4.57
N ARG A 54 -14.59 -1.41 4.96
CA ARG A 54 -14.92 -2.51 4.07
C ARG A 54 -16.31 -2.38 3.44
N GLN A 55 -17.30 -1.90 4.20
CA GLN A 55 -18.65 -1.64 3.69
C GLN A 55 -18.66 -0.49 2.66
N THR A 56 -17.83 0.53 2.87
CA THR A 56 -17.69 1.68 1.97
C THR A 56 -16.90 1.32 0.70
N CYS A 57 -15.92 0.42 0.80
CA CYS A 57 -15.07 -0.05 -0.31
C CYS A 57 -15.27 -1.56 -0.54
N PRO A 58 -16.45 -2.03 -0.96
CA PRO A 58 -16.81 -3.45 -0.93
C PRO A 58 -15.96 -4.31 -1.87
N GLN A 59 -15.40 -3.75 -2.92
CA GLN A 59 -14.60 -4.44 -3.94
C GLN A 59 -13.10 -4.17 -3.84
N ALA A 60 -12.67 -3.29 -2.93
CA ALA A 60 -11.27 -2.90 -2.86
C ALA A 60 -10.40 -3.94 -2.15
N LEU A 61 -9.20 -4.20 -2.67
CA LEU A 61 -8.10 -4.65 -1.85
C LEU A 61 -7.71 -3.50 -0.93
N ILE A 62 -7.81 -3.69 0.40
CA ILE A 62 -7.33 -2.69 1.36
C ILE A 62 -5.91 -3.07 1.77
N VAL A 63 -4.99 -2.12 1.68
CA VAL A 63 -3.57 -2.28 1.99
C VAL A 63 -3.19 -1.33 3.10
N HIS A 64 -3.03 -1.85 4.31
CA HIS A 64 -2.60 -1.09 5.46
C HIS A 64 -1.08 -1.20 5.61
N ARG A 65 -0.36 -0.12 5.31
CA ARG A 65 1.10 -0.04 5.43
C ARG A 65 1.49 0.22 6.89
N THR A 66 2.29 -0.67 7.47
CA THR A 66 2.69 -0.64 8.89
C THR A 66 4.18 -0.31 9.08
N GLY A 67 4.72 0.51 8.19
CA GLY A 67 6.11 0.98 8.24
C GLY A 67 7.12 -0.16 8.15
N VAL A 68 8.04 -0.24 9.10
CA VAL A 68 9.09 -1.28 9.15
C VAL A 68 8.51 -2.70 9.27
N HIS A 69 7.29 -2.85 9.74
CA HIS A 69 6.62 -4.14 9.86
C HIS A 69 6.06 -4.66 8.53
N GLY A 70 6.00 -3.81 7.49
CA GLY A 70 5.52 -4.17 6.16
C GLY A 70 4.10 -3.69 5.90
N CYS A 71 3.20 -4.60 5.56
CA CYS A 71 1.79 -4.24 5.35
C CYS A 71 0.85 -5.38 5.73
N VAL A 72 -0.41 -5.01 5.98
CA VAL A 72 -1.51 -5.95 6.14
C VAL A 72 -2.46 -5.80 4.96
N LEU A 73 -2.66 -6.89 4.24
CA LEU A 73 -3.60 -6.98 3.14
C LEU A 73 -4.97 -7.43 3.68
N HIS A 74 -6.02 -6.75 3.26
CA HIS A 74 -7.39 -7.16 3.53
C HIS A 74 -8.10 -7.44 2.18
N PRO A 75 -8.00 -8.66 1.64
CA PRO A 75 -8.70 -9.05 0.43
C PRO A 75 -10.22 -9.07 0.64
N VAL A 76 -10.99 -9.11 -0.44
CA VAL A 76 -12.44 -9.20 -0.37
C VAL A 76 -12.86 -10.63 -0.03
N GLY A 77 -13.59 -10.80 1.07
CA GLY A 77 -14.13 -12.12 1.46
C GLY A 77 -13.12 -13.08 2.09
N GLU A 78 -11.91 -12.64 2.34
CA GLU A 78 -10.84 -13.45 2.93
C GLU A 78 -10.34 -12.87 4.25
N ALA A 79 -9.57 -13.64 5.00
CA ALA A 79 -8.88 -13.18 6.19
C ALA A 79 -7.76 -12.19 5.83
N ALA A 80 -7.42 -11.31 6.77
CA ALA A 80 -6.28 -10.42 6.62
C ALA A 80 -4.97 -11.22 6.52
N ILE A 81 -4.04 -10.75 5.69
CA ILE A 81 -2.74 -11.37 5.42
C ILE A 81 -1.66 -10.37 5.80
N GLU A 82 -0.81 -10.75 6.75
CA GLU A 82 0.38 -9.96 7.09
C GLU A 82 1.51 -10.29 6.13
N VAL A 83 2.11 -9.25 5.52
CA VAL A 83 3.29 -9.37 4.66
C VAL A 83 4.43 -8.63 5.33
N PRO A 84 5.46 -9.33 5.83
CA PRO A 84 6.55 -8.72 6.58
C PRO A 84 7.31 -7.66 5.78
N GLY A 85 7.78 -6.63 6.49
CA GLY A 85 8.65 -5.60 5.94
C GLY A 85 10.13 -5.97 6.02
N PHE A 86 10.96 -5.02 5.62
CA PHE A 86 12.43 -5.15 5.66
C PHE A 86 13.03 -4.00 6.46
N VAL A 87 13.85 -4.35 7.45
CA VAL A 87 14.52 -3.37 8.30
C VAL A 87 15.66 -2.71 7.53
N ARG A 88 15.65 -1.37 7.48
CA ARG A 88 16.71 -0.54 6.90
C ARG A 88 16.98 0.66 7.79
N GLU A 89 18.18 1.21 7.68
CA GLU A 89 18.48 2.52 8.25
C GLU A 89 17.68 3.58 7.48
N VAL A 90 16.93 4.39 8.21
CA VAL A 90 16.05 5.40 7.63
C VAL A 90 16.83 6.70 7.43
N VAL A 91 16.91 7.15 6.18
CA VAL A 91 17.49 8.44 5.77
C VAL A 91 16.40 9.46 5.47
N ASP A 92 15.40 9.06 4.64
CA ASP A 92 14.29 9.92 4.26
C ASP A 92 13.05 9.04 3.96
N THR A 93 11.91 9.35 4.56
CA THR A 93 10.67 8.60 4.35
C THR A 93 9.81 9.16 3.22
N THR A 94 10.21 10.28 2.60
CA THR A 94 9.44 10.95 1.56
C THR A 94 9.33 10.08 0.32
N GLY A 95 8.09 9.82 -0.13
CA GLY A 95 7.84 9.00 -1.32
C GLY A 95 7.88 7.48 -1.11
N ALA A 96 8.17 6.99 0.11
CA ALA A 96 8.18 5.54 0.38
C ALA A 96 6.79 4.93 0.20
N GLY A 97 5.72 5.63 0.60
CA GLY A 97 4.34 5.21 0.36
C GLY A 97 4.00 5.13 -1.12
N ASP A 98 4.38 6.16 -1.89
CA ASP A 98 4.17 6.20 -3.33
C ASP A 98 4.93 5.08 -4.05
N THR A 99 6.18 4.83 -3.63
CA THR A 99 7.00 3.72 -4.12
C THR A 99 6.33 2.38 -3.84
N HIS A 100 5.87 2.16 -2.60
CA HIS A 100 5.14 0.94 -2.23
C HIS A 100 3.91 0.74 -3.11
N THR A 101 3.05 1.75 -3.20
CA THR A 101 1.82 1.69 -3.99
C THR A 101 2.11 1.44 -5.47
N GLY A 102 3.09 2.14 -6.03
CA GLY A 102 3.49 1.97 -7.44
C GLY A 102 4.01 0.57 -7.75
N VAL A 103 4.90 0.02 -6.92
CA VAL A 103 5.45 -1.33 -7.12
C VAL A 103 4.40 -2.42 -6.90
N LEU A 104 3.52 -2.27 -5.91
CA LEU A 104 2.40 -3.19 -5.69
C LEU A 104 1.50 -3.27 -6.93
N VAL A 105 1.07 -2.11 -7.45
CA VAL A 105 0.21 -2.04 -8.64
C VAL A 105 0.91 -2.64 -9.85
N ALA A 106 2.19 -2.31 -10.08
CA ALA A 106 2.97 -2.87 -11.17
C ALA A 106 3.06 -4.41 -11.09
N GLY A 107 3.34 -4.95 -9.88
CA GLY A 107 3.39 -6.40 -9.67
C GLY A 107 2.07 -7.09 -9.98
N LEU A 108 0.94 -6.51 -9.55
CA LEU A 108 -0.40 -7.05 -9.85
C LEU A 108 -0.71 -7.00 -11.35
N LEU A 109 -0.32 -5.94 -12.05
CA LEU A 109 -0.49 -5.83 -13.51
C LEU A 109 0.39 -6.82 -14.28
N ASP A 110 1.55 -7.18 -13.73
CA ASP A 110 2.42 -8.23 -14.27
C ASP A 110 1.92 -9.66 -13.96
N GLY A 111 0.81 -9.79 -13.21
CA GLY A 111 0.20 -11.08 -12.89
C GLY A 111 0.79 -11.79 -11.67
N LEU A 112 1.57 -11.10 -10.84
CA LEU A 112 2.00 -11.65 -9.55
C LEU A 112 0.79 -11.85 -8.62
N ASP A 113 0.86 -12.87 -7.76
CA ASP A 113 -0.09 -12.96 -6.67
C ASP A 113 0.05 -11.77 -5.69
N VAL A 114 -1.00 -11.51 -4.92
CA VAL A 114 -1.06 -10.29 -4.10
C VAL A 114 -0.01 -10.25 -2.99
N VAL A 115 0.38 -11.41 -2.45
CA VAL A 115 1.38 -11.51 -1.38
C VAL A 115 2.77 -11.23 -1.93
N GLU A 116 3.12 -11.82 -3.08
CA GLU A 116 4.40 -11.57 -3.73
C GLU A 116 4.50 -10.12 -4.22
N ALA A 117 3.45 -9.56 -4.80
CA ALA A 117 3.40 -8.15 -5.19
C ALA A 117 3.62 -7.22 -3.98
N ALA A 118 2.96 -7.51 -2.84
CA ALA A 118 3.13 -6.75 -1.61
C ALA A 118 4.53 -6.92 -1.00
N ARG A 119 5.11 -8.12 -1.04
CA ARG A 119 6.48 -8.38 -0.59
C ARG A 119 7.49 -7.54 -1.38
N ARG A 120 7.34 -7.47 -2.69
CA ARG A 120 8.16 -6.62 -3.58
C ARG A 120 7.97 -5.14 -3.28
N ALA A 121 6.74 -4.71 -3.01
CA ALA A 121 6.42 -3.34 -2.62
C ALA A 121 7.07 -2.96 -1.28
N ASN A 122 7.05 -3.85 -0.28
CA ASN A 122 7.75 -3.67 0.99
C ASN A 122 9.27 -3.54 0.80
N ALA A 123 9.86 -4.36 -0.08
CA ALA A 123 11.29 -4.28 -0.41
C ALA A 123 11.65 -2.95 -1.07
N ALA A 124 10.84 -2.49 -2.02
CA ALA A 124 11.03 -1.22 -2.70
C ALA A 124 10.89 -0.02 -1.75
N ALA A 125 9.89 -0.04 -0.86
CA ALA A 125 9.74 0.99 0.17
C ALA A 125 10.93 1.01 1.15
N ALA A 126 11.43 -0.16 1.55
CA ALA A 126 12.63 -0.28 2.39
C ALA A 126 13.90 0.22 1.69
N HIS A 127 14.01 0.08 0.36
CA HIS A 127 15.06 0.69 -0.42
C HIS A 127 14.92 2.22 -0.43
N ALA A 128 13.72 2.72 -0.72
CA ALA A 128 13.45 4.15 -0.83
C ALA A 128 13.77 4.91 0.46
N VAL A 129 13.41 4.39 1.63
CA VAL A 129 13.71 5.07 2.92
C VAL A 129 15.19 5.13 3.25
N ALA A 130 16.04 4.31 2.64
CA ALA A 130 17.48 4.30 2.82
C ALA A 130 18.23 5.31 1.90
N CYS A 131 17.50 5.96 1.00
CA CYS A 131 18.02 6.94 0.06
C CYS A 131 17.64 8.37 0.48
N SER A 132 18.42 9.37 0.07
CA SER A 132 18.09 10.78 0.30
C SER A 132 17.23 11.33 -0.83
N GLY A 133 16.17 12.03 -0.48
CA GLY A 133 15.28 12.72 -1.41
C GLY A 133 14.08 11.88 -1.85
N PRO A 134 13.03 12.54 -2.37
CA PRO A 134 11.80 11.88 -2.77
C PRO A 134 11.99 11.04 -4.05
N ALA A 135 11.10 10.10 -4.26
CA ALA A 135 10.99 9.31 -5.51
C ALA A 135 12.26 8.47 -5.83
N GLN A 136 12.85 7.85 -4.84
CA GLN A 136 13.97 6.91 -4.99
C GLN A 136 13.46 5.48 -5.18
N ALA A 137 12.52 5.29 -6.13
CA ALA A 137 12.01 3.96 -6.44
C ALA A 137 13.10 3.12 -7.11
N PRO A 138 13.40 1.90 -6.58
CA PRO A 138 14.38 1.02 -7.19
C PRO A 138 13.89 0.45 -8.52
N LEU A 139 14.82 0.05 -9.37
CA LEU A 139 14.53 -0.73 -10.56
C LEU A 139 14.10 -2.16 -10.18
N ARG A 140 13.44 -2.85 -11.11
CA ARG A 140 12.98 -4.23 -10.89
C ARG A 140 14.14 -5.14 -10.49
N GLU A 141 15.27 -5.04 -11.19
CA GLU A 141 16.47 -5.86 -10.96
C GLU A 141 17.07 -5.60 -9.57
N GLU A 142 16.98 -4.37 -9.07
CA GLU A 142 17.45 -4.02 -7.73
C GLU A 142 16.54 -4.63 -6.65
N ILE A 143 15.21 -4.68 -6.89
CA ILE A 143 14.27 -5.38 -6.00
C ILE A 143 14.56 -6.89 -6.00
N ASP A 144 14.76 -7.49 -7.19
CA ASP A 144 15.04 -8.92 -7.34
C ASP A 144 16.31 -9.33 -6.59
N GLU A 145 17.39 -8.56 -6.77
CA GLU A 145 18.65 -8.80 -6.07
C GLU A 145 18.53 -8.61 -4.56
N PHE A 146 17.81 -7.58 -4.11
CA PHE A 146 17.57 -7.35 -2.70
C PHE A 146 16.82 -8.51 -2.04
N LEU A 147 15.75 -9.00 -2.67
CA LEU A 147 14.96 -10.13 -2.18
C LEU A 147 15.78 -11.42 -2.16
N ARG A 148 16.56 -11.69 -3.21
CA ARG A 148 17.46 -12.84 -3.27
C ARG A 148 18.45 -12.85 -2.09
N VAL A 149 19.08 -11.72 -1.80
CA VAL A 149 20.01 -11.59 -0.66
C VAL A 149 19.31 -11.77 0.71
N CYS A 150 18.05 -11.34 0.82
CA CYS A 150 17.28 -11.54 2.04
C CYS A 150 16.92 -13.01 2.25
N ASP A 151 16.54 -13.72 1.18
CA ASP A 151 16.15 -15.14 1.25
C ASP A 151 17.34 -16.06 1.57
N GLU A 152 18.55 -15.72 1.14
CA GLU A 152 19.77 -16.48 1.46
C GLU A 152 20.24 -16.36 2.92
N ARG A 153 19.64 -15.42 3.71
CA ARG A 153 20.00 -15.18 5.11
C ARG A 153 19.03 -15.80 6.11
N LEU A 154 17.95 -16.40 5.63
CA LEU A 154 16.94 -17.11 6.43
C LEU A 154 17.26 -18.61 6.52
#